data_b1d4249437039a0e1bb11d59478f0a4b
#
_entry.id   b1d4249437039a0e1bb11d59478f0a4b
#
_cell.length_a   1.000
_cell.length_b   1.000
_cell.length_c   1.000
_cell.angle_alpha   90.00
_cell.angle_beta   90.00
_cell.angle_gamma   90.00
#
_symmetry.space_group_name_H-M   'P 1'
#
loop_
_entity.id
_entity.type
_entity.pdbx_description
1 polymer ?
#
loop_
_entity_poly.entity_id
_entity_poly.type
_entity_poly.pdbx_seq_one_letter_code
_entity_poly.pdbx_strand_id
1 'polypeptide(L)'
;MYTEFLLLSQIVSNDSFFINQSKYSQSETVVNVYYQQKSLKNQGNFRDMLEALGERETGLASGDSRQYKFVNPQLYFLGKYQFAEILLIRLGYYKASSYFGNGADKNYWRGNWTGKNGINSKSDFLNYPEVQEQAIREAFGVYWQDINYLMNKRGKSIQSYLSQVKTFNENGKSKTIKITLSGIIAAAHLKGPDKVVDLLVTGRVSQDPFGTSILSYLEKFGGYQVTLKDFL
;
A
#
# COMPACT_ATOMS: atom_id res chain seq x y z
N MET A 1 25.92 -26.54 -8.15
CA MET A 1 24.92 -25.60 -7.60
C MET A 1 25.25 -25.11 -6.19
N TYR A 2 26.25 -25.66 -5.49
CA TYR A 2 26.65 -25.22 -4.13
C TYR A 2 27.88 -24.29 -4.12
N THR A 3 28.60 -24.15 -5.25
CA THR A 3 29.83 -23.36 -5.34
C THR A 3 29.56 -21.83 -5.55
N GLU A 4 28.40 -21.44 -6.07
CA GLU A 4 28.10 -20.03 -6.28
C GLU A 4 27.64 -19.31 -5.00
N PHE A 5 27.06 -20.03 -4.03
CA PHE A 5 26.61 -19.43 -2.76
C PHE A 5 27.76 -19.09 -1.82
N LEU A 6 28.87 -19.83 -1.93
CA LEU A 6 30.08 -19.58 -1.11
C LEU A 6 30.89 -18.37 -1.60
N LEU A 7 30.84 -18.07 -2.90
CA LEU A 7 31.50 -16.85 -3.44
C LEU A 7 30.83 -15.55 -3.00
N LEU A 8 29.51 -15.57 -2.82
CA LEU A 8 28.74 -14.39 -2.37
C LEU A 8 28.96 -14.05 -0.88
N SER A 9 29.26 -15.05 -0.04
CA SER A 9 29.53 -14.82 1.38
C SER A 9 30.92 -14.24 1.65
N GLN A 10 31.89 -14.48 0.76
CA GLN A 10 33.25 -13.94 0.90
C GLN A 10 33.39 -12.49 0.40
N ILE A 11 32.46 -12.00 -0.44
CA ILE A 11 32.48 -10.62 -0.95
C ILE A 11 32.08 -9.61 0.13
N VAL A 12 31.44 -10.04 1.21
CA VAL A 12 30.91 -9.16 2.27
C VAL A 12 31.97 -8.77 3.30
N SER A 13 33.14 -9.40 3.31
CA SER A 13 34.15 -9.23 4.37
C SER A 13 35.38 -8.36 4.03
N ASN A 14 35.55 -7.89 2.79
CA ASN A 14 36.72 -7.09 2.43
C ASN A 14 36.36 -5.86 1.57
N ASP A 15 36.72 -4.69 2.07
CA ASP A 15 36.48 -3.35 1.48
C ASP A 15 37.34 -3.02 0.25
N SER A 16 37.85 -3.98 -0.50
CA SER A 16 38.63 -3.72 -1.71
C SER A 16 38.41 -4.81 -2.76
N PHE A 17 37.43 -4.61 -3.65
CA PHE A 17 37.26 -5.42 -4.84
C PHE A 17 37.25 -4.56 -6.10
N PHE A 18 38.34 -4.63 -6.88
CA PHE A 18 38.35 -4.19 -8.26
C PHE A 18 37.69 -5.29 -9.11
N ILE A 19 36.49 -5.02 -9.62
CA ILE A 19 35.81 -5.91 -10.55
C ILE A 19 36.30 -5.59 -11.96
N ASN A 20 36.89 -6.58 -12.62
CA ASN A 20 37.34 -6.52 -14.00
C ASN A 20 36.12 -6.46 -14.94
N GLN A 21 35.86 -5.32 -15.57
CA GLN A 21 34.63 -4.97 -16.29
C GLN A 21 34.36 -5.74 -17.59
N SER A 22 35.20 -6.67 -18.03
CA SER A 22 35.09 -7.24 -19.38
C SER A 22 34.21 -8.48 -19.52
N LYS A 23 33.52 -8.98 -18.48
CA LYS A 23 32.75 -10.24 -18.54
C LYS A 23 31.28 -10.22 -18.06
N TYR A 24 30.73 -9.10 -17.61
CA TYR A 24 29.39 -9.13 -17.00
C TYR A 24 28.49 -7.96 -17.45
N SER A 25 27.79 -8.13 -18.57
CA SER A 25 26.65 -7.25 -18.91
C SER A 25 25.42 -7.48 -17.96
N GLN A 26 25.49 -8.47 -17.06
CA GLN A 26 24.50 -8.70 -16.00
C GLN A 26 24.86 -8.00 -14.67
N SER A 27 26.05 -7.42 -14.54
CA SER A 27 26.55 -6.90 -13.27
C SER A 27 25.87 -5.62 -12.81
N GLU A 28 25.45 -4.74 -13.72
CA GLU A 28 24.78 -3.49 -13.34
C GLU A 28 23.41 -3.73 -12.67
N THR A 29 22.67 -4.73 -13.15
CA THR A 29 21.36 -5.09 -12.58
C THR A 29 21.54 -5.70 -11.19
N VAL A 30 22.50 -6.57 -10.99
CA VAL A 30 22.78 -7.22 -9.70
C VAL A 30 23.32 -6.21 -8.67
N VAL A 31 24.21 -5.33 -9.07
CA VAL A 31 24.76 -4.27 -8.22
C VAL A 31 23.67 -3.27 -7.82
N ASN A 32 22.83 -2.84 -8.75
CA ASN A 32 21.70 -1.95 -8.45
C ASN A 32 20.68 -2.62 -7.52
N VAL A 33 20.39 -3.90 -7.70
CA VAL A 33 19.52 -4.68 -6.82
C VAL A 33 20.13 -4.77 -5.41
N TYR A 34 21.43 -5.01 -5.28
CA TYR A 34 22.11 -5.05 -3.98
C TYR A 34 22.09 -3.68 -3.27
N TYR A 35 22.35 -2.59 -3.98
CA TYR A 35 22.28 -1.24 -3.40
C TYR A 35 20.86 -0.84 -3.05
N GLN A 36 19.87 -1.20 -3.85
CA GLN A 36 18.45 -0.99 -3.53
C GLN A 36 18.00 -1.82 -2.31
N GLN A 37 18.51 -3.04 -2.14
CA GLN A 37 18.25 -3.83 -0.92
C GLN A 37 18.88 -3.21 0.34
N LYS A 38 20.06 -2.60 0.22
CA LYS A 38 20.74 -1.90 1.33
C LYS A 38 20.04 -0.58 1.66
N SER A 39 19.24 -0.03 0.76
CA SER A 39 18.65 1.31 0.86
C SER A 39 17.19 1.36 1.28
N LEU A 40 16.52 0.25 1.60
CA LEU A 40 15.26 0.34 2.33
C LEU A 40 15.58 0.82 3.75
N LYS A 41 15.73 2.14 3.87
CA LYS A 41 15.83 2.82 5.15
C LYS A 41 14.61 2.40 5.97
N ASN A 42 14.85 1.88 7.17
CA ASN A 42 13.78 1.65 8.12
C ASN A 42 13.06 2.99 8.35
N GLN A 43 11.79 3.06 7.94
CA GLN A 43 10.99 4.27 8.04
C GLN A 43 10.16 4.31 9.34
N GLY A 44 10.19 3.23 10.13
CA GLY A 44 9.44 3.10 11.35
C GLY A 44 8.56 1.86 11.38
N ASN A 45 7.68 1.80 12.36
CA ASN A 45 6.73 0.71 12.61
C ASN A 45 5.37 0.97 11.92
N PHE A 46 4.40 0.13 12.22
CA PHE A 46 3.03 0.24 11.67
C PHE A 46 2.35 1.57 12.03
N ARG A 47 2.53 2.08 13.25
CA ARG A 47 1.96 3.37 13.66
C ARG A 47 2.57 4.51 12.84
N ASP A 48 3.89 4.49 12.64
CA ASP A 48 4.56 5.49 11.82
C ASP A 48 4.07 5.45 10.37
N MET A 49 3.78 4.25 9.83
CA MET A 49 3.15 4.09 8.52
C MET A 49 1.76 4.73 8.47
N LEU A 50 0.92 4.55 9.51
CA LEU A 50 -0.42 5.13 9.56
C LEU A 50 -0.37 6.67 9.63
N GLU A 51 0.58 7.23 10.37
CA GLU A 51 0.80 8.67 10.41
C GLU A 51 1.22 9.21 9.03
N ALA A 52 2.17 8.56 8.37
CA ALA A 52 2.60 8.94 7.02
C ALA A 52 1.48 8.77 5.97
N LEU A 53 0.59 7.78 6.16
CA LEU A 53 -0.57 7.60 5.30
C LEU A 53 -1.57 8.76 5.50
N GLY A 54 -1.91 9.11 6.74
CA GLY A 54 -2.79 10.23 7.05
C GLY A 54 -2.27 11.56 6.49
N GLU A 55 -0.97 11.82 6.62
CA GLU A 55 -0.31 12.97 5.98
C GLU A 55 -0.48 12.94 4.45
N ARG A 56 -0.26 11.77 3.83
CA ARG A 56 -0.39 11.62 2.38
C ARG A 56 -1.80 11.85 1.88
N GLU A 57 -2.80 11.33 2.60
CA GLU A 57 -4.21 11.37 2.22
C GLU A 57 -4.83 12.75 2.44
N THR A 58 -4.42 13.45 3.48
CA THR A 58 -5.04 14.75 3.84
C THR A 58 -4.21 15.97 3.43
N GLY A 59 -2.91 15.80 3.19
CA GLY A 59 -1.97 16.91 3.01
C GLY A 59 -1.66 17.70 4.30
N LEU A 60 -2.21 17.28 5.45
CA LEU A 60 -1.92 17.86 6.76
C LEU A 60 -0.75 17.14 7.41
N ALA A 61 0.05 17.84 8.21
CA ALA A 61 1.23 17.27 8.86
C ALA A 61 0.88 16.02 9.70
N SER A 62 1.84 15.10 9.80
CA SER A 62 1.74 13.93 10.68
C SER A 62 1.41 14.35 12.12
N GLY A 63 0.47 13.63 12.76
CA GLY A 63 0.01 13.94 14.11
C GLY A 63 -0.98 15.11 14.23
N ASP A 64 -1.33 15.78 13.13
CA ASP A 64 -2.33 16.84 13.15
C ASP A 64 -3.73 16.24 13.33
N SER A 65 -4.38 16.56 14.46
CA SER A 65 -5.73 16.04 14.79
C SER A 65 -6.81 16.48 13.79
N ARG A 66 -6.57 17.53 13.01
CA ARG A 66 -7.48 17.98 11.95
C ARG A 66 -7.60 16.95 10.81
N GLN A 67 -6.62 16.04 10.66
CA GLN A 67 -6.69 14.94 9.69
C GLN A 67 -7.97 14.12 9.86
N TYR A 68 -8.38 13.82 11.10
CA TYR A 68 -9.58 13.01 11.37
C TYR A 68 -10.88 13.70 10.96
N LYS A 69 -10.88 15.02 10.91
CA LYS A 69 -12.05 15.83 10.51
C LYS A 69 -12.04 16.25 9.04
N PHE A 70 -10.99 15.87 8.32
CA PHE A 70 -10.83 16.26 6.93
C PHE A 70 -11.87 15.57 6.04
N VAL A 71 -12.54 16.35 5.20
CA VAL A 71 -13.43 15.84 4.15
C VAL A 71 -12.92 16.37 2.82
N ASN A 72 -12.64 15.46 1.88
CA ASN A 72 -12.18 15.85 0.56
C ASN A 72 -13.24 16.71 -0.13
N PRO A 73 -12.91 17.93 -0.57
CA PRO A 73 -13.91 18.85 -1.11
C PRO A 73 -14.43 18.46 -2.50
N GLN A 74 -13.73 17.59 -3.22
CA GLN A 74 -14.07 17.17 -4.59
C GLN A 74 -14.71 15.79 -4.64
N LEU A 75 -14.16 14.83 -3.88
CA LEU A 75 -14.59 13.43 -3.92
C LEU A 75 -15.29 12.96 -2.65
N TYR A 76 -15.38 13.83 -1.64
CA TYR A 76 -16.11 13.59 -0.39
C TYR A 76 -15.62 12.37 0.42
N PHE A 77 -14.36 11.96 0.27
CA PHE A 77 -13.72 10.99 1.16
C PHE A 77 -13.62 11.55 2.57
N LEU A 78 -13.66 10.66 3.57
CA LEU A 78 -13.77 11.05 4.98
C LEU A 78 -12.53 10.71 5.81
N GLY A 79 -12.14 11.66 6.65
CA GLY A 79 -11.21 11.51 7.75
C GLY A 79 -9.75 11.35 7.34
N LYS A 80 -8.94 10.94 8.33
CA LYS A 80 -7.48 10.82 8.22
C LYS A 80 -7.02 9.97 7.04
N TYR A 81 -7.74 8.88 6.77
CA TYR A 81 -7.38 7.91 5.75
C TYR A 81 -8.22 8.01 4.49
N GLN A 82 -8.98 9.09 4.33
CA GLN A 82 -9.82 9.34 3.16
C GLN A 82 -10.70 8.14 2.77
N PHE A 83 -11.51 7.70 3.74
CA PHE A 83 -12.40 6.57 3.53
C PHE A 83 -13.45 6.84 2.45
N ALA A 84 -13.52 5.94 1.48
CA ALA A 84 -14.57 5.91 0.48
C ALA A 84 -15.88 5.35 1.08
N GLU A 85 -17.04 5.80 0.54
CA GLU A 85 -18.36 5.27 0.92
C GLU A 85 -18.41 3.73 0.73
N ILE A 86 -17.95 3.25 -0.42
CA ILE A 86 -17.94 1.81 -0.72
C ILE A 86 -17.07 1.01 0.27
N LEU A 87 -15.98 1.58 0.76
CA LEU A 87 -15.15 0.95 1.77
C LEU A 87 -15.89 0.86 3.11
N LEU A 88 -16.49 1.95 3.58
CA LEU A 88 -17.27 1.96 4.83
C LEU A 88 -18.51 1.07 4.77
N ILE A 89 -19.13 0.90 3.59
CA ILE A 89 -20.16 -0.10 3.36
C ILE A 89 -19.60 -1.50 3.60
N ARG A 90 -18.47 -1.80 2.99
CA ARG A 90 -17.83 -3.12 3.09
C ARG A 90 -17.36 -3.45 4.52
N LEU A 91 -16.91 -2.44 5.26
CA LEU A 91 -16.53 -2.57 6.66
C LEU A 91 -17.75 -2.62 7.61
N GLY A 92 -18.97 -2.43 7.11
CA GLY A 92 -20.19 -2.49 7.87
C GLY A 92 -20.48 -1.24 8.71
N TYR A 93 -19.81 -0.11 8.48
CA TYR A 93 -20.12 1.18 9.14
C TYR A 93 -21.26 1.92 8.48
N TYR A 94 -21.49 1.68 7.19
CA TYR A 94 -22.45 2.43 6.39
C TYR A 94 -23.28 1.50 5.51
N LYS A 95 -24.52 1.88 5.23
CA LYS A 95 -25.43 1.21 4.32
C LYS A 95 -25.98 2.25 3.35
N ALA A 96 -25.56 2.17 2.09
CA ALA A 96 -26.05 3.09 1.06
C ALA A 96 -27.52 2.86 0.75
N SER A 97 -28.24 3.93 0.44
CA SER A 97 -29.60 3.87 -0.13
C SER A 97 -29.59 3.62 -1.65
N SER A 98 -28.44 3.81 -2.29
CA SER A 98 -28.22 3.56 -3.71
C SER A 98 -27.15 2.51 -3.90
N TYR A 99 -27.29 1.68 -4.93
CA TYR A 99 -26.29 0.67 -5.26
C TYR A 99 -25.10 1.27 -5.99
N PHE A 100 -24.02 0.49 -6.08
CA PHE A 100 -22.84 0.83 -6.88
C PHE A 100 -23.23 1.21 -8.31
N GLY A 101 -22.65 2.28 -8.84
CA GLY A 101 -23.01 2.87 -10.13
C GLY A 101 -24.17 3.88 -10.07
N ASN A 102 -24.95 3.91 -8.99
CA ASN A 102 -26.04 4.85 -8.77
C ASN A 102 -25.73 5.92 -7.72
N GLY A 103 -24.46 6.10 -7.40
CA GLY A 103 -23.97 7.15 -6.50
C GLY A 103 -23.13 6.67 -5.32
N ALA A 104 -23.25 5.42 -4.86
CA ALA A 104 -22.45 4.90 -3.78
C ALA A 104 -20.95 4.81 -4.12
N ASP A 105 -20.62 4.65 -5.39
CA ASP A 105 -19.25 4.65 -5.92
C ASP A 105 -18.59 6.03 -5.94
N LYS A 106 -19.37 7.10 -5.71
CA LYS A 106 -18.92 8.50 -5.79
C LYS A 106 -18.92 9.23 -4.46
N ASN A 107 -19.09 8.53 -3.35
CA ASN A 107 -19.10 9.09 -1.99
C ASN A 107 -20.15 10.17 -1.75
N TYR A 108 -21.37 9.99 -2.26
CA TYR A 108 -22.47 10.93 -2.04
C TYR A 108 -23.09 10.83 -0.65
N TRP A 109 -22.76 9.77 0.12
CA TRP A 109 -23.24 9.53 1.47
C TRP A 109 -24.76 9.53 1.57
N ARG A 110 -25.42 8.93 0.57
CA ARG A 110 -26.87 8.75 0.50
C ARG A 110 -27.22 7.40 1.12
N GLY A 111 -27.49 7.41 2.41
CA GLY A 111 -27.79 6.19 3.16
C GLY A 111 -27.74 6.43 4.66
N ASN A 112 -27.53 5.33 5.40
CA ASN A 112 -27.60 5.33 6.86
C ASN A 112 -26.33 4.75 7.48
N TRP A 113 -25.89 5.33 8.57
CA TRP A 113 -24.88 4.76 9.44
C TRP A 113 -25.50 3.61 10.24
N THR A 114 -24.71 2.56 10.49
CA THR A 114 -25.22 1.30 11.03
C THR A 114 -25.22 1.25 12.56
N GLY A 115 -24.57 2.18 13.24
CA GLY A 115 -24.30 2.13 14.66
C GLY A 115 -23.08 1.31 15.06
N LYS A 116 -22.35 0.72 14.09
CA LYS A 116 -21.13 -0.03 14.38
C LYS A 116 -20.15 0.85 15.16
N ASN A 117 -19.60 0.32 16.27
CA ASN A 117 -18.68 1.03 17.17
C ASN A 117 -19.22 2.40 17.67
N GLY A 118 -20.54 2.53 17.79
CA GLY A 118 -21.18 3.77 18.24
C GLY A 118 -21.36 4.85 17.17
N ILE A 119 -21.01 4.59 15.91
CA ILE A 119 -21.07 5.55 14.82
C ILE A 119 -22.47 5.57 14.18
N ASN A 120 -23.23 6.63 14.46
CA ASN A 120 -24.59 6.84 13.96
C ASN A 120 -24.69 7.96 12.93
N SER A 121 -23.60 8.70 12.71
CA SER A 121 -23.58 9.82 11.78
C SER A 121 -22.18 10.03 11.17
N LYS A 122 -22.12 10.80 10.06
CA LYS A 122 -20.85 11.27 9.51
C LYS A 122 -20.08 12.12 10.54
N SER A 123 -20.79 12.92 11.32
CA SER A 123 -20.20 13.71 12.40
C SER A 123 -19.51 12.83 13.43
N ASP A 124 -20.15 11.74 13.86
CA ASP A 124 -19.54 10.80 14.81
C ASP A 124 -18.24 10.23 14.21
N PHE A 125 -18.30 9.72 12.98
CA PHE A 125 -17.12 9.15 12.32
C PHE A 125 -15.94 10.14 12.25
N LEU A 126 -16.21 11.42 12.00
CA LEU A 126 -15.19 12.46 11.93
C LEU A 126 -14.69 12.94 13.31
N ASN A 127 -15.44 12.69 14.38
CA ASN A 127 -15.10 13.13 15.74
C ASN A 127 -14.59 11.99 16.64
N TYR A 128 -14.56 10.74 16.17
CA TYR A 128 -14.02 9.59 16.91
C TYR A 128 -12.76 9.04 16.23
N PRO A 129 -11.56 9.62 16.51
CA PRO A 129 -10.28 9.19 15.93
C PRO A 129 -10.02 7.69 16.08
N GLU A 130 -10.30 7.12 17.26
CA GLU A 130 -10.09 5.71 17.58
C GLU A 130 -10.87 4.77 16.65
N VAL A 131 -12.06 5.20 16.20
CA VAL A 131 -12.85 4.40 15.27
C VAL A 131 -12.24 4.45 13.86
N GLN A 132 -11.68 5.58 13.45
CA GLN A 132 -10.96 5.66 12.17
C GLN A 132 -9.67 4.83 12.19
N GLU A 133 -8.93 4.82 13.32
CA GLU A 133 -7.77 3.96 13.51
C GLU A 133 -8.13 2.46 13.49
N GLN A 134 -9.29 2.09 14.03
CA GLN A 134 -9.80 0.73 13.93
C GLN A 134 -10.24 0.41 12.49
N ALA A 135 -10.99 1.31 11.85
CA ALA A 135 -11.51 1.10 10.51
C ALA A 135 -10.39 0.92 9.45
N ILE A 136 -9.25 1.63 9.59
CA ILE A 136 -8.14 1.42 8.65
C ILE A 136 -7.46 0.06 8.85
N ARG A 137 -7.37 -0.43 10.08
CA ARG A 137 -6.87 -1.79 10.36
C ARG A 137 -7.80 -2.85 9.76
N GLU A 138 -9.10 -2.71 9.97
CA GLU A 138 -10.11 -3.57 9.34
C GLU A 138 -10.01 -3.54 7.81
N ALA A 139 -9.82 -2.36 7.21
CA ALA A 139 -9.63 -2.20 5.77
C ALA A 139 -8.39 -2.96 5.27
N PHE A 140 -7.28 -2.87 5.98
CA PHE A 140 -6.06 -3.58 5.63
C PHE A 140 -6.23 -5.10 5.71
N GLY A 141 -6.97 -5.58 6.71
CA GLY A 141 -7.35 -6.99 6.81
C GLY A 141 -8.17 -7.45 5.60
N VAL A 142 -9.16 -6.66 5.20
CA VAL A 142 -9.99 -6.92 4.02
C VAL A 142 -9.14 -6.89 2.73
N TYR A 143 -8.25 -5.90 2.57
CA TYR A 143 -7.38 -5.83 1.38
C TYR A 143 -6.46 -7.04 1.30
N TRP A 144 -5.89 -7.48 2.42
CA TRP A 144 -5.03 -8.66 2.45
C TRP A 144 -5.79 -9.94 2.06
N GLN A 145 -7.01 -10.13 2.58
CA GLN A 145 -7.86 -11.25 2.21
C GLN A 145 -8.18 -11.26 0.71
N ASP A 146 -8.55 -10.10 0.16
CA ASP A 146 -8.85 -9.95 -1.27
C ASP A 146 -7.64 -10.22 -2.16
N ILE A 147 -6.48 -9.67 -1.80
CA ILE A 147 -5.24 -9.92 -2.53
C ILE A 147 -4.95 -11.42 -2.58
N ASN A 148 -5.03 -12.11 -1.42
CA ASN A 148 -4.82 -13.57 -1.37
C ASN A 148 -5.83 -14.31 -2.26
N TYR A 149 -7.11 -13.96 -2.17
CA TYR A 149 -8.15 -14.57 -2.99
C TYR A 149 -7.89 -14.37 -4.49
N LEU A 150 -7.60 -13.15 -4.91
CA LEU A 150 -7.36 -12.80 -6.31
C LEU A 150 -6.06 -13.43 -6.85
N MET A 151 -5.02 -13.52 -6.02
CA MET A 151 -3.79 -14.22 -6.37
C MET A 151 -4.03 -15.71 -6.55
N ASN A 152 -4.75 -16.36 -5.62
CA ASN A 152 -5.09 -17.78 -5.68
C ASN A 152 -5.92 -18.10 -6.94
N LYS A 153 -6.87 -17.24 -7.32
CA LYS A 153 -7.62 -17.38 -8.58
C LYS A 153 -6.74 -17.37 -9.82
N ARG A 154 -5.55 -16.76 -9.75
CA ARG A 154 -4.55 -16.73 -10.84
C ARG A 154 -3.47 -17.81 -10.69
N GLY A 155 -3.66 -18.78 -9.78
CA GLY A 155 -2.68 -19.83 -9.49
C GLY A 155 -1.37 -19.30 -8.91
N LYS A 156 -1.42 -18.16 -8.22
CA LYS A 156 -0.26 -17.50 -7.61
C LYS A 156 -0.43 -17.37 -6.10
N SER A 157 0.68 -17.16 -5.39
CA SER A 157 0.68 -16.84 -3.96
C SER A 157 1.32 -15.46 -3.75
N ILE A 158 0.69 -14.61 -2.94
CA ILE A 158 1.27 -13.31 -2.61
C ILE A 158 2.60 -13.45 -1.86
N GLN A 159 2.76 -14.50 -1.05
CA GLN A 159 4.00 -14.78 -0.31
C GLN A 159 5.20 -14.93 -1.23
N SER A 160 4.99 -15.47 -2.45
CA SER A 160 6.07 -15.62 -3.42
C SER A 160 6.56 -14.28 -4.01
N TYR A 161 5.81 -13.21 -3.83
CA TYR A 161 6.18 -11.86 -4.29
C TYR A 161 6.82 -11.03 -3.18
N LEU A 162 6.50 -11.30 -1.92
CA LEU A 162 7.08 -10.57 -0.80
C LEU A 162 8.61 -10.70 -0.79
N SER A 163 9.28 -9.59 -0.51
CA SER A 163 10.74 -9.43 -0.54
C SER A 163 11.41 -9.52 -1.91
N GLN A 164 10.67 -9.84 -2.98
CA GLN A 164 11.23 -9.75 -4.34
C GLN A 164 11.49 -8.29 -4.72
N VAL A 165 12.50 -8.11 -5.56
CA VAL A 165 12.76 -6.83 -6.26
C VAL A 165 12.22 -6.97 -7.67
N LYS A 166 11.33 -6.06 -8.07
CA LYS A 166 10.68 -6.08 -9.39
C LYS A 166 10.87 -4.75 -10.09
N THR A 167 11.11 -4.82 -11.39
CA THR A 167 11.19 -3.64 -12.24
C THR A 167 9.88 -3.48 -13.01
N PHE A 168 9.31 -2.29 -12.92
CA PHE A 168 8.08 -1.89 -13.62
C PHE A 168 8.40 -0.79 -14.63
N ASN A 169 7.63 -0.72 -15.71
CA ASN A 169 7.70 0.38 -16.66
C ASN A 169 6.51 1.32 -16.44
N GLU A 170 6.82 2.59 -16.22
CA GLU A 170 5.81 3.65 -16.11
C GLU A 170 6.19 4.79 -17.08
N ASN A 171 5.37 4.99 -18.11
CA ASN A 171 5.57 6.05 -19.12
C ASN A 171 6.98 6.01 -19.74
N GLY A 172 7.46 4.81 -20.08
CA GLY A 172 8.79 4.61 -20.69
C GLY A 172 9.96 4.66 -19.71
N LYS A 173 9.71 4.89 -18.42
CA LYS A 173 10.75 4.89 -17.38
C LYS A 173 10.67 3.61 -16.55
N SER A 174 11.81 2.94 -16.40
CA SER A 174 11.93 1.77 -15.54
C SER A 174 12.06 2.18 -14.07
N LYS A 175 11.30 1.54 -13.19
CA LYS A 175 11.33 1.73 -11.74
C LYS A 175 11.46 0.40 -11.05
N THR A 176 12.52 0.22 -10.26
CA THR A 176 12.81 -1.01 -9.53
C THR A 176 12.42 -0.84 -8.07
N ILE A 177 11.51 -1.70 -7.58
CA ILE A 177 10.91 -1.61 -6.25
C ILE A 177 10.99 -2.96 -5.55
N LYS A 178 11.39 -2.97 -4.28
CA LYS A 178 11.26 -4.14 -3.40
C LYS A 178 9.82 -4.25 -2.93
N ILE A 179 9.22 -5.40 -3.15
CA ILE A 179 7.83 -5.68 -2.76
C ILE A 179 7.77 -6.01 -1.28
N THR A 180 7.06 -5.20 -0.51
CA THR A 180 6.89 -5.36 0.94
C THR A 180 5.42 -5.40 1.32
N LEU A 181 5.09 -5.95 2.49
CA LEU A 181 3.72 -5.97 2.99
C LEU A 181 3.16 -4.55 3.16
N SER A 182 3.94 -3.65 3.76
CA SER A 182 3.57 -2.25 3.97
C SER A 182 3.27 -1.53 2.64
N GLY A 183 4.13 -1.70 1.64
CA GLY A 183 3.92 -1.12 0.31
C GLY A 183 2.68 -1.67 -0.39
N ILE A 184 2.46 -3.00 -0.33
CA ILE A 184 1.27 -3.67 -0.91
C ILE A 184 -0.02 -3.12 -0.30
N ILE A 185 -0.11 -3.04 1.03
CA ILE A 185 -1.33 -2.60 1.73
C ILE A 185 -1.62 -1.12 1.45
N ALA A 186 -0.60 -0.27 1.44
CA ALA A 186 -0.76 1.13 1.07
C ALA A 186 -1.20 1.30 -0.41
N ALA A 187 -0.61 0.53 -1.31
CA ALA A 187 -1.01 0.52 -2.73
C ALA A 187 -2.45 0.02 -2.93
N ALA A 188 -2.89 -0.96 -2.13
CA ALA A 188 -4.29 -1.44 -2.12
C ALA A 188 -5.24 -0.37 -1.58
N HIS A 189 -4.81 0.44 -0.62
CA HIS A 189 -5.60 1.56 -0.13
C HIS A 189 -5.85 2.60 -1.23
N LEU A 190 -4.83 2.94 -2.01
CA LEU A 190 -4.95 3.89 -3.13
C LEU A 190 -5.83 3.37 -4.27
N LYS A 191 -5.62 2.12 -4.72
CA LYS A 191 -6.15 1.64 -6.01
C LYS A 191 -7.03 0.40 -5.92
N GLY A 192 -7.14 -0.20 -4.74
CA GLY A 192 -7.83 -1.47 -4.53
C GLY A 192 -6.94 -2.70 -4.74
N PRO A 193 -7.33 -3.83 -4.13
CA PRO A 193 -6.62 -5.10 -4.21
C PRO A 193 -6.42 -5.64 -5.62
N ASP A 194 -7.41 -5.45 -6.51
CA ASP A 194 -7.37 -5.92 -7.90
C ASP A 194 -6.23 -5.29 -8.69
N LYS A 195 -5.99 -3.98 -8.52
CA LYS A 195 -4.90 -3.27 -9.20
C LYS A 195 -3.52 -3.64 -8.67
N VAL A 196 -3.42 -3.96 -7.36
CA VAL A 196 -2.19 -4.50 -6.78
C VAL A 196 -1.88 -5.87 -7.41
N VAL A 197 -2.86 -6.75 -7.50
CA VAL A 197 -2.67 -8.08 -8.10
C VAL A 197 -2.34 -7.96 -9.60
N ASP A 198 -3.02 -7.09 -10.34
CA ASP A 198 -2.68 -6.83 -11.74
C ASP A 198 -1.23 -6.36 -11.90
N LEU A 199 -0.81 -5.40 -11.07
CA LEU A 199 0.57 -4.91 -11.10
C LEU A 199 1.58 -6.02 -10.83
N LEU A 200 1.37 -6.81 -9.78
CA LEU A 200 2.33 -7.86 -9.38
C LEU A 200 2.43 -8.99 -10.42
N VAL A 201 1.31 -9.38 -11.01
CA VAL A 201 1.25 -10.52 -11.94
C VAL A 201 1.59 -10.11 -13.37
N THR A 202 1.11 -8.96 -13.84
CA THR A 202 1.23 -8.54 -15.25
C THR A 202 2.18 -7.37 -15.47
N GLY A 203 2.62 -6.69 -14.41
CA GLY A 203 3.40 -5.45 -14.53
C GLY A 203 2.59 -4.21 -14.88
N ARG A 204 1.24 -4.32 -15.00
CA ARG A 204 0.38 -3.20 -15.39
C ARG A 204 0.32 -2.14 -14.28
N VAL A 205 0.88 -0.97 -14.55
CA VAL A 205 0.83 0.19 -13.65
C VAL A 205 -0.52 0.89 -13.80
N SER A 206 -1.12 1.29 -12.68
CA SER A 206 -2.35 2.09 -12.64
C SER A 206 -2.15 3.39 -11.88
N GLN A 207 -2.94 4.41 -12.23
CA GLN A 207 -2.95 5.72 -11.59
C GLN A 207 -4.37 6.03 -11.10
N ASP A 208 -4.47 6.87 -10.06
CA ASP A 208 -5.75 7.42 -9.63
C ASP A 208 -6.23 8.54 -10.60
N PRO A 209 -7.43 9.11 -10.42
CA PRO A 209 -7.91 10.21 -11.25
C PRO A 209 -7.04 11.48 -11.22
N PHE A 210 -6.20 11.64 -10.20
CA PHE A 210 -5.26 12.76 -10.06
C PHE A 210 -3.86 12.45 -10.59
N GLY A 211 -3.66 11.26 -11.20
CA GLY A 211 -2.38 10.84 -11.73
C GLY A 211 -1.42 10.23 -10.70
N THR A 212 -1.88 9.96 -9.47
CA THR A 212 -1.05 9.29 -8.46
C THR A 212 -0.85 7.83 -8.82
N SER A 213 0.41 7.46 -9.03
CA SER A 213 0.78 6.09 -9.42
C SER A 213 0.73 5.13 -8.25
N ILE A 214 0.25 3.91 -8.50
CA ILE A 214 0.34 2.78 -7.57
C ILE A 214 1.79 2.47 -7.17
N LEU A 215 2.77 2.70 -8.09
CA LEU A 215 4.19 2.52 -7.79
C LEU A 215 4.71 3.51 -6.76
N SER A 216 4.16 4.73 -6.72
CA SER A 216 4.55 5.76 -5.75
C SER A 216 4.18 5.34 -4.32
N TYR A 217 3.05 4.64 -4.14
CA TYR A 217 2.65 4.10 -2.83
C TYR A 217 3.47 2.88 -2.43
N LEU A 218 3.70 1.95 -3.37
CA LEU A 218 4.59 0.80 -3.12
C LEU A 218 5.98 1.24 -2.63
N GLU A 219 6.55 2.26 -3.26
CA GLU A 219 7.88 2.77 -2.91
C GLU A 219 7.85 3.57 -1.61
N LYS A 220 6.95 4.56 -1.50
CA LYS A 220 6.87 5.45 -0.34
C LYS A 220 6.61 4.67 0.95
N PHE A 221 5.76 3.65 0.90
CA PHE A 221 5.38 2.87 2.09
C PHE A 221 6.15 1.56 2.24
N GLY A 222 7.06 1.23 1.33
CA GLY A 222 7.79 -0.04 1.34
C GLY A 222 8.80 -0.23 2.48
N GLY A 223 9.17 0.84 3.19
CA GLY A 223 10.20 0.81 4.22
C GLY A 223 9.70 0.62 5.66
N TYR A 224 8.38 0.55 5.89
CA TYR A 224 7.82 0.39 7.22
C TYR A 224 7.81 -1.07 7.67
N GLN A 225 8.09 -1.30 8.97
CA GLN A 225 8.01 -2.62 9.59
C GLN A 225 6.54 -2.91 9.93
N VAL A 226 5.91 -3.70 9.07
CA VAL A 226 4.50 -4.10 9.19
C VAL A 226 4.41 -5.61 9.14
N THR A 227 3.59 -6.17 10.01
CA THR A 227 3.27 -7.59 10.07
C THR A 227 1.76 -7.80 9.94
N LEU A 228 1.33 -9.02 9.63
CA LEU A 228 -0.10 -9.35 9.57
C LEU A 228 -0.81 -9.15 10.92
N LYS A 229 -0.08 -9.29 12.05
CA LYS A 229 -0.62 -9.09 13.40
C LYS A 229 -1.03 -7.65 13.69
N ASP A 230 -0.57 -6.70 12.89
CA ASP A 230 -0.88 -5.29 13.08
C ASP A 230 -2.32 -4.96 12.65
N PHE A 231 -2.97 -5.85 11.82
CA PHE A 231 -4.29 -5.60 11.26
C PHE A 231 -5.16 -6.85 11.01
N LEU A 232 -4.72 -8.05 11.41
CA LEU A 232 -5.51 -9.30 11.41
C LEU A 232 -5.81 -9.80 12.87
#